data_76730b1d9fb428bc58945d0a0ca29a18
#
_entry.id   76730b1d9fb428bc58945d0a0ca29a18
#
_cell.length_a   1.000
_cell.length_b   1.000
_cell.length_c   1.000
_cell.angle_alpha   90.00
_cell.angle_beta   90.00
_cell.angle_gamma   90.00
#
_symmetry.space_group_name_H-M   'P 1'
#
loop_
_entity.id
_entity.type
_entity.pdbx_description
1 polymer ?
#
loop_
_entity_poly.entity_id
_entity_poly.type
_entity_poly.pdbx_seq_one_letter_code
_entity_poly.pdbx_strand_id
1 'polypeptide(L)'
;MATIIYQKLFVLLESPDTMMRKEDWKQLSDVIDQQAPSFRKNLQSLLIPSDSEYKICVLLKLDVPQAKIGRLISMTPSGVTHACQRLYKKIKGEKGSVDDLIMLLKDL
;
A
#
# COMPACT_ATOMS: atom_id res chain seq x y z
N MET A 1 1.20 1.70 -20.68
CA MET A 1 1.41 0.60 -19.72
C MET A 1 0.97 0.96 -18.31
N ALA A 2 1.50 2.03 -17.73
CA ALA A 2 1.05 2.48 -16.41
C ALA A 2 -0.45 2.77 -16.37
N THR A 3 -1.02 3.33 -17.44
CA THR A 3 -2.43 3.67 -17.53
C THR A 3 -3.34 2.44 -17.40
N ILE A 4 -2.91 1.28 -17.93
CA ILE A 4 -3.73 0.06 -17.90
C ILE A 4 -3.92 -0.45 -16.48
N ILE A 5 -2.85 -0.50 -15.68
CA ILE A 5 -2.95 -0.99 -14.30
C ILE A 5 -3.73 0.00 -13.42
N TYR A 6 -3.62 1.30 -13.66
CA TYR A 6 -4.41 2.28 -12.93
C TYR A 6 -5.90 2.16 -13.25
N GLN A 7 -6.26 1.95 -14.50
CA GLN A 7 -7.64 1.70 -14.90
C GLN A 7 -8.18 0.43 -14.24
N LYS A 8 -7.39 -0.64 -14.24
CA LYS A 8 -7.76 -1.89 -13.58
C LYS A 8 -7.92 -1.72 -12.09
N LEU A 9 -7.01 -1.00 -11.44
CA LEU A 9 -7.10 -0.69 -10.02
C LEU A 9 -8.37 0.10 -9.72
N PHE A 10 -8.69 1.08 -10.54
CA PHE A 10 -9.91 1.88 -10.39
C PHE A 10 -11.17 1.00 -10.46
N VAL A 11 -11.23 0.08 -11.42
CA VAL A 11 -12.34 -0.87 -11.55
C VAL A 11 -12.44 -1.77 -10.32
N LEU A 12 -11.31 -2.28 -9.83
CA LEU A 12 -11.27 -3.10 -8.62
C LEU A 12 -11.77 -2.35 -7.39
N LEU A 13 -11.44 -1.07 -7.28
CA LEU A 13 -11.88 -0.23 -6.15
C LEU A 13 -13.39 -0.04 -6.13
N GLU A 14 -14.04 -0.06 -7.29
CA GLU A 14 -15.49 0.08 -7.39
C GLU A 14 -16.24 -1.24 -7.24
N SER A 15 -15.56 -2.36 -7.37
CA SER A 15 -16.17 -3.69 -7.28
C SER A 15 -16.15 -4.18 -5.83
N PRO A 16 -17.32 -4.46 -5.21
CA PRO A 16 -17.37 -4.73 -3.76
C PRO A 16 -16.70 -6.04 -3.34
N ASP A 17 -16.59 -7.03 -4.21
CA ASP A 17 -16.11 -8.36 -3.86
C ASP A 17 -14.83 -8.79 -4.58
N THR A 18 -14.15 -7.84 -5.21
CA THR A 18 -12.99 -8.19 -6.03
C THR A 18 -11.68 -7.94 -5.27
N MET A 19 -10.82 -8.96 -5.28
CA MET A 19 -9.46 -8.88 -4.74
C MET A 19 -8.45 -8.76 -5.88
N MET A 20 -7.29 -8.19 -5.60
CA MET A 20 -6.20 -8.18 -6.54
C MET A 20 -5.56 -9.56 -6.63
N ARG A 21 -5.28 -10.01 -7.85
CA ARG A 21 -4.59 -11.26 -8.12
C ARG A 21 -3.08 -11.05 -8.09
N LYS A 22 -2.32 -12.15 -8.06
CA LYS A 22 -0.85 -12.12 -8.12
C LYS A 22 -0.33 -11.30 -9.29
N GLU A 23 -0.94 -11.46 -10.44
CA GLU A 23 -0.55 -10.75 -11.67
C GLU A 23 -0.77 -9.25 -11.54
N ASP A 24 -1.86 -8.85 -10.89
CA ASP A 24 -2.18 -7.45 -10.65
C ASP A 24 -1.12 -6.81 -9.73
N TRP A 25 -0.72 -7.53 -8.69
CA TRP A 25 0.33 -7.06 -7.78
C TRP A 25 1.67 -6.91 -8.47
N LYS A 26 2.01 -7.84 -9.37
CA LYS A 26 3.25 -7.76 -10.14
C LYS A 26 3.24 -6.52 -11.02
N GLN A 27 2.15 -6.27 -11.74
CA GLN A 27 2.02 -5.10 -12.61
C GLN A 27 2.09 -3.81 -11.80
N LEU A 28 1.42 -3.76 -10.65
CA LEU A 28 1.42 -2.59 -9.78
C LEU A 28 2.81 -2.32 -9.22
N SER A 29 3.53 -3.37 -8.82
CA SER A 29 4.91 -3.26 -8.34
C SER A 29 5.83 -2.70 -9.43
N ASP A 30 5.67 -3.15 -10.68
CA ASP A 30 6.44 -2.64 -11.80
C ASP A 30 6.16 -1.15 -12.04
N VAL A 31 4.90 -0.74 -11.93
CA VAL A 31 4.51 0.68 -12.08
C VAL A 31 5.14 1.53 -10.97
N ILE A 32 5.11 1.05 -9.73
CA ILE A 32 5.74 1.75 -8.60
C ILE A 32 7.25 1.89 -8.83
N ASP A 33 7.90 0.84 -9.32
CA ASP A 33 9.34 0.89 -9.59
C ASP A 33 9.68 1.88 -10.70
N GLN A 34 8.78 2.09 -11.66
CA GLN A 34 8.97 3.06 -12.75
C GLN A 34 8.69 4.49 -12.31
N GLN A 35 7.63 4.73 -11.56
CA GLN A 35 7.20 6.08 -11.18
C GLN A 35 7.86 6.61 -9.92
N ALA A 36 8.20 5.72 -9.00
CA ALA A 36 8.88 6.08 -7.76
C ALA A 36 10.03 5.09 -7.53
N PRO A 37 11.11 5.16 -8.32
CA PRO A 37 12.18 4.17 -8.30
C PRO A 37 12.87 4.04 -6.96
N SER A 38 12.86 5.10 -6.15
CA SER A 38 13.48 5.08 -4.83
C SER A 38 12.53 4.59 -3.72
N PHE A 39 11.25 4.45 -4.00
CA PHE A 39 10.27 4.11 -2.96
C PHE A 39 10.57 2.78 -2.28
N ARG A 40 10.74 1.72 -3.06
CA ARG A 40 11.02 0.38 -2.51
C ARG A 40 12.33 0.38 -1.72
N LYS A 41 13.38 0.98 -2.27
CA LYS A 41 14.68 1.07 -1.63
C LYS A 41 14.60 1.84 -0.31
N ASN A 42 13.95 3.00 -0.33
CA ASN A 42 13.81 3.85 0.85
C ASN A 42 12.97 3.14 1.93
N LEU A 43 11.89 2.47 1.53
CA LEU A 43 11.08 1.72 2.47
C LEU A 43 11.89 0.58 3.11
N GLN A 44 12.64 -0.17 2.31
CA GLN A 44 13.47 -1.27 2.81
C GLN A 44 14.60 -0.82 3.72
N SER A 45 15.06 0.43 3.58
CA SER A 45 16.05 1.00 4.49
C SER A 45 15.47 1.32 5.87
N LEU A 46 14.16 1.49 5.96
CA LEU A 46 13.47 1.80 7.22
C LEU A 46 13.02 0.55 7.97
N LEU A 47 12.60 -0.48 7.24
CA LEU A 47 12.16 -1.76 7.82
C LEU A 47 12.13 -2.82 6.74
N ILE A 48 12.06 -4.09 7.17
CA ILE A 48 11.83 -5.20 6.25
C ILE A 48 10.33 -5.55 6.36
N PRO A 49 9.49 -5.10 5.43
CA PRO A 49 8.05 -5.33 5.53
C PRO A 49 7.70 -6.78 5.18
N SER A 50 6.64 -7.30 5.81
CA SER A 50 6.01 -8.52 5.35
C SER A 50 5.30 -8.25 4.02
N ASP A 51 4.84 -9.32 3.35
CA ASP A 51 4.11 -9.19 2.09
C ASP A 51 2.87 -8.29 2.24
N SER A 52 2.07 -8.51 3.28
CA SER A 52 0.88 -7.68 3.54
C SER A 52 1.25 -6.24 3.86
N GLU A 53 2.29 -6.02 4.65
CA GLU A 53 2.76 -4.68 4.99
C GLU A 53 3.24 -3.93 3.76
N TYR A 54 3.97 -4.60 2.87
CA TYR A 54 4.43 -3.99 1.64
C TYR A 54 3.25 -3.58 0.74
N LYS A 55 2.26 -4.46 0.60
CA LYS A 55 1.05 -4.18 -0.18
C LYS A 55 0.29 -2.97 0.36
N ILE A 56 0.14 -2.88 1.68
CA ILE A 56 -0.48 -1.72 2.32
C ILE A 56 0.29 -0.44 1.98
N CYS A 57 1.61 -0.45 2.10
CA CYS A 57 2.44 0.71 1.80
C CYS A 57 2.31 1.15 0.35
N VAL A 58 2.31 0.21 -0.60
CA VAL A 58 2.16 0.50 -2.03
C VAL A 58 0.81 1.16 -2.30
N LEU A 59 -0.27 0.59 -1.75
CA LEU A 59 -1.61 1.12 -1.98
C LEU A 59 -1.78 2.51 -1.35
N LEU A 60 -1.23 2.74 -0.17
CA LEU A 60 -1.25 4.06 0.46
C LEU A 60 -0.43 5.08 -0.35
N LYS A 61 0.71 4.67 -0.89
CA LYS A 61 1.54 5.53 -1.76
C LYS A 61 0.77 5.97 -3.00
N LEU A 62 -0.12 5.12 -3.50
CA LEU A 62 -0.95 5.42 -4.67
C LEU A 62 -2.28 6.12 -4.32
N ASP A 63 -2.42 6.59 -3.09
CA ASP A 63 -3.61 7.29 -2.61
C ASP A 63 -4.89 6.44 -2.60
N VAL A 64 -4.76 5.12 -2.47
CA VAL A 64 -5.93 4.25 -2.31
C VAL A 64 -6.54 4.47 -0.93
N PRO A 65 -7.86 4.72 -0.82
CA PRO A 65 -8.49 4.91 0.48
C PRO A 65 -8.33 3.71 1.39
N GLN A 66 -8.02 3.96 2.66
CA GLN A 66 -7.83 2.90 3.66
C GLN A 66 -9.01 1.92 3.70
N ALA A 67 -10.23 2.44 3.58
CA ALA A 67 -11.44 1.61 3.62
C ALA A 67 -11.50 0.56 2.50
N LYS A 68 -10.78 0.80 1.40
CA LYS A 68 -10.77 -0.11 0.25
C LYS A 68 -9.58 -1.06 0.25
N ILE A 69 -8.50 -0.71 0.97
CA ILE A 69 -7.30 -1.55 1.03
C ILE A 69 -7.61 -2.93 1.57
N GLY A 70 -8.38 -3.02 2.64
CA GLY A 70 -8.73 -4.30 3.28
C GLY A 70 -9.35 -5.29 2.30
N ARG A 71 -10.26 -4.81 1.43
CA ARG A 71 -10.88 -5.69 0.42
C ARG A 71 -9.86 -6.24 -0.56
N LEU A 72 -8.93 -5.40 -0.98
CA LEU A 72 -7.93 -5.78 -1.99
C LEU A 72 -6.95 -6.84 -1.48
N ILE A 73 -6.69 -6.84 -0.18
CA ILE A 73 -5.72 -7.76 0.44
C ILE A 73 -6.34 -8.73 1.44
N SER A 74 -7.67 -8.86 1.45
CA SER A 74 -8.42 -9.77 2.34
C SER A 74 -8.18 -9.51 3.83
N MET A 75 -8.19 -8.25 4.23
CA MET A 75 -8.11 -7.85 5.64
C MET A 75 -9.35 -7.07 6.06
N THR A 76 -9.68 -7.14 7.33
CA THR A 76 -10.75 -6.30 7.89
C THR A 76 -10.27 -4.84 7.97
N PRO A 77 -11.19 -3.85 7.98
CA PRO A 77 -10.79 -2.45 8.16
C PRO A 77 -9.99 -2.21 9.45
N SER A 78 -10.38 -2.85 10.54
CA SER A 78 -9.63 -2.78 11.80
C SER A 78 -8.24 -3.35 11.66
N GLY A 79 -8.10 -4.47 10.94
CA GLY A 79 -6.81 -5.10 10.68
C GLY A 79 -5.87 -4.19 9.91
N VAL A 80 -6.39 -3.48 8.91
CA VAL A 80 -5.61 -2.50 8.13
C VAL A 80 -5.15 -1.35 9.03
N THR A 81 -6.05 -0.81 9.85
CA THR A 81 -5.72 0.27 10.79
C THR A 81 -4.60 -0.15 11.75
N HIS A 82 -4.74 -1.34 12.35
CA HIS A 82 -3.73 -1.85 13.27
C HIS A 82 -2.38 -2.09 12.59
N ALA A 83 -2.40 -2.61 11.35
CA ALA A 83 -1.19 -2.81 10.58
C ALA A 83 -0.49 -1.49 10.27
N CYS A 84 -1.24 -0.45 9.91
CA CYS A 84 -0.68 0.87 9.66
C CYS A 84 -0.05 1.47 10.92
N GLN A 85 -0.70 1.33 12.06
CA GLN A 85 -0.18 1.82 13.32
C GLN A 85 1.11 1.10 13.71
N ARG A 86 1.16 -0.22 13.52
CA ARG A 86 2.37 -1.00 13.78
C ARG A 86 3.52 -0.62 12.84
N LEU A 87 3.21 -0.40 11.56
CA LEU A 87 4.21 0.05 10.58
C LEU A 87 4.81 1.38 10.97
N TYR A 88 3.99 2.35 11.33
CA TYR A 88 4.46 3.66 11.76
C TYR A 88 5.36 3.53 12.99
N LYS A 89 4.95 2.74 13.97
CA LYS A 89 5.74 2.52 15.18
C LYS A 89 7.09 1.84 14.88
N LYS A 90 7.11 0.88 13.95
CA LYS A 90 8.36 0.23 13.53
C LYS A 90 9.32 1.23 12.87
N ILE A 91 8.79 2.16 12.10
CA ILE A 91 9.62 3.13 11.35
C ILE A 91 10.08 4.28 12.25
N LYS A 92 9.17 4.85 13.04
CA LYS A 92 9.43 6.05 13.84
C LYS A 92 9.74 5.79 15.31
N GLY A 93 9.45 4.59 15.81
CA GLY A 93 9.66 4.25 17.21
C GLY A 93 8.61 4.83 18.17
N GLU A 94 7.56 5.45 17.63
CA GLU A 94 6.50 6.06 18.42
C GLU A 94 5.13 5.77 17.80
N LYS A 95 4.07 5.96 18.56
CA LYS A 95 2.71 5.78 18.06
C LYS A 95 2.35 6.86 17.03
N GLY A 96 1.60 6.47 16.02
CA GLY A 96 1.09 7.39 15.01
C GLY A 96 -0.20 6.88 14.41
N SER A 97 -0.90 7.77 13.72
CA SER A 97 -2.13 7.46 13.02
C SER A 97 -1.86 6.92 11.62
N VAL A 98 -2.92 6.44 10.95
CA VAL A 98 -2.84 6.07 9.53
C VAL A 98 -2.41 7.28 8.69
N ASP A 99 -2.93 8.47 9.00
CA ASP A 99 -2.56 9.70 8.27
C ASP A 99 -1.08 10.02 8.43
N ASP A 100 -0.52 9.80 9.61
CA ASP A 100 0.92 9.98 9.84
C ASP A 100 1.73 9.04 8.95
N LEU A 101 1.30 7.79 8.82
CA LEU A 101 1.96 6.82 7.94
C LEU A 101 1.86 7.25 6.47
N ILE A 102 0.70 7.71 6.03
CA ILE A 102 0.49 8.17 4.66
C ILE A 102 1.44 9.32 4.33
N MET A 103 1.55 10.30 5.22
CA MET A 103 2.47 11.43 5.03
C MET A 103 3.91 10.96 4.92
N LEU A 104 4.30 10.02 5.77
CA LEU A 104 5.66 9.46 5.75
C LEU A 104 5.93 8.74 4.43
N LEU A 105 4.99 7.93 3.95
CA LEU A 105 5.15 7.18 2.70
C LEU A 105 5.23 8.09 1.48
N LYS A 106 4.53 9.22 1.49
CA LYS A 106 4.59 10.18 0.39
C LYS A 106 5.97 10.82 0.23
N ASP A 107 6.74 10.90 1.30
CA ASP A 107 8.09 11.43 1.25
C ASP A 107 9.14 10.41 0.81
N LEU A 108 8.75 9.15 0.66
CA LEU A 108 9.64 8.12 0.15
C LEU A 108 9.60 8.10 -1.38
#